data_bdce3e28c775fe1c91aa9342a60fc720
#
_entry.id   bdce3e28c775fe1c91aa9342a60fc720
#
_cell.length_a   1.000
_cell.length_b   1.000
_cell.length_c   1.000
_cell.angle_alpha   90.00
_cell.angle_beta   90.00
_cell.angle_gamma   90.00
#
_symmetry.space_group_name_H-M   'P 1'
#
loop_
_entity.id
_entity.type
_entity.pdbx_description
1 polymer ?
#
loop_
_entity_poly.entity_id
_entity_poly.type
_entity_poly.pdbx_seq_one_letter_code
_entity_poly.pdbx_strand_id
1 'polypeptide(L)'
;MPRLHQEGEIHFPDNIALISTTDPASHITYANQHFCDVAGYGAAEMEGVPHNLVRHPDMPKVAFADMWQRLRQGKSWMGLVKNRAKSGQFYWVNAYVTPILNAQKEIVEFQSVRTKPAASDVAWAEQLYGLLRSGKALPWLSRCHIEPGQLTLCLSASALLTTLATFATGNLLWLLPTALLLLAQAIHGWRLQQRLAHLLTLADQDKGTRLCQVLYTRRRDTLAAVELALRMKQAELKAVVGRSADTNQQILQAAEDDRGNIQTIDTHLQQQRAHSEQLATAITELSHSIRDVAHSAHEASNLVIEVQQVSDEGLQALATTRSAVNQLHQELDANHAVLAQLTSDSQKISGILEVISQIADQTNLLALNAAIEAARAGEQGRGFAVVADEVRALAQKTRASTSEIHEMIQALQQTTRLLSDGMTQGAQTSVRCGTTADVLTQINRMLGQVTRTSDEIAQAVSQQADVTATLDEGVHQIHQLASHTADNSRQALDGITLLVERLQDLSRLINQFRY
;
A
#
# COMPACT_ATOMS: atom_id res chain seq x y z
N MET A 1 22.14 20.35 -31.66
CA MET A 1 22.38 19.05 -32.30
C MET A 1 21.44 18.91 -33.48
N PRO A 2 21.92 18.70 -34.72
CA PRO A 2 21.05 18.51 -35.88
C PRO A 2 20.34 17.17 -35.72
N ARG A 3 19.00 17.18 -35.75
CA ARG A 3 18.17 15.98 -35.76
C ARG A 3 18.41 15.28 -37.10
N LEU A 4 18.99 14.09 -37.06
CA LEU A 4 18.97 13.15 -38.18
C LEU A 4 17.49 12.83 -38.46
N HIS A 5 16.91 13.45 -39.49
CA HIS A 5 15.65 13.03 -40.05
C HIS A 5 15.91 11.69 -40.77
N GLN A 6 15.48 10.58 -40.16
CA GLN A 6 15.37 9.34 -40.90
C GLN A 6 14.17 9.52 -41.86
N GLU A 7 14.47 9.80 -43.12
CA GLU A 7 13.46 9.79 -44.19
C GLU A 7 13.12 8.34 -44.48
N GLY A 8 11.94 7.88 -44.08
CA GLY A 8 11.45 6.54 -44.34
C GLY A 8 10.01 6.38 -43.87
N GLU A 9 9.26 5.50 -44.55
CA GLU A 9 7.89 5.12 -44.19
C GLU A 9 7.90 3.96 -43.21
N ILE A 10 7.18 4.10 -42.09
CA ILE A 10 6.92 3.00 -41.19
C ILE A 10 5.75 2.19 -41.72
N HIS A 11 6.00 0.92 -42.00
CA HIS A 11 4.97 -0.03 -42.38
C HIS A 11 4.54 -0.86 -41.17
N PHE A 12 3.25 -0.99 -40.96
CA PHE A 12 2.67 -1.81 -39.90
C PHE A 12 1.73 -2.88 -40.51
N PRO A 13 1.45 -3.98 -39.77
CA PRO A 13 0.59 -5.07 -40.25
C PRO A 13 -0.85 -4.62 -40.57
N ASP A 14 -1.48 -5.26 -41.55
CA ASP A 14 -2.85 -4.93 -42.00
C ASP A 14 -3.92 -5.31 -40.94
N ASN A 15 -3.59 -6.23 -40.04
CA ASN A 15 -4.48 -6.79 -39.03
C ASN A 15 -4.51 -6.03 -37.72
N ILE A 16 -3.72 -4.94 -37.58
CA ILE A 16 -3.75 -4.10 -36.37
C ILE A 16 -4.54 -2.82 -36.61
N ALA A 17 -5.20 -2.36 -35.58
CA ALA A 17 -5.88 -1.07 -35.53
C ALA A 17 -5.16 -0.12 -34.54
N LEU A 18 -4.85 1.09 -35.01
CA LEU A 18 -4.29 2.14 -34.17
C LEU A 18 -5.45 2.97 -33.60
N ILE A 19 -5.72 2.82 -32.31
CA ILE A 19 -6.90 3.38 -31.66
C ILE A 19 -6.46 4.52 -30.74
N SER A 20 -7.16 5.65 -30.85
CA SER A 20 -7.06 6.72 -29.85
C SER A 20 -8.40 7.37 -29.60
N THR A 21 -8.55 7.92 -28.38
CA THR A 21 -9.66 8.80 -28.05
C THR A 21 -9.12 10.17 -27.65
N THR A 22 -9.94 11.19 -27.83
CA THR A 22 -9.60 12.54 -27.41
C THR A 22 -10.80 13.23 -26.77
N ASP A 23 -10.55 14.16 -25.89
CA ASP A 23 -11.56 15.07 -25.39
C ASP A 23 -12.10 16.00 -26.50
N PRO A 24 -13.16 16.78 -26.25
CA PRO A 24 -13.68 17.75 -27.22
C PRO A 24 -12.67 18.82 -27.64
N ALA A 25 -11.62 19.08 -26.83
CA ALA A 25 -10.53 19.99 -27.13
C ALA A 25 -9.39 19.34 -27.92
N SER A 26 -9.54 18.04 -28.27
CA SER A 26 -8.56 17.24 -29.04
C SER A 26 -7.30 16.85 -28.26
N HIS A 27 -7.34 16.80 -26.93
CA HIS A 27 -6.28 16.18 -26.14
C HIS A 27 -6.51 14.66 -26.09
N ILE A 28 -5.46 13.90 -26.24
CA ILE A 28 -5.52 12.43 -26.23
C ILE A 28 -5.88 11.99 -24.80
N THR A 29 -6.96 11.23 -24.67
CA THR A 29 -7.42 10.63 -23.43
C THR A 29 -7.07 9.13 -23.34
N TYR A 30 -6.86 8.51 -24.49
CA TYR A 30 -6.46 7.11 -24.60
C TYR A 30 -5.72 6.86 -25.92
N ALA A 31 -4.71 5.98 -25.88
CA ALA A 31 -4.01 5.45 -27.02
C ALA A 31 -3.72 3.97 -26.77
N ASN A 32 -4.13 3.07 -27.70
CA ASN A 32 -3.81 1.66 -27.54
C ASN A 32 -2.33 1.38 -27.81
N GLN A 33 -1.83 0.23 -27.34
CA GLN A 33 -0.42 -0.14 -27.46
C GLN A 33 0.07 -0.10 -28.91
N HIS A 34 -0.72 -0.60 -29.85
CA HIS A 34 -0.36 -0.57 -31.27
C HIS A 34 -0.14 0.85 -31.80
N PHE A 35 -0.94 1.82 -31.35
CA PHE A 35 -0.75 3.21 -31.76
C PHE A 35 0.52 3.80 -31.13
N CYS A 36 0.78 3.51 -29.87
CA CYS A 36 2.01 3.90 -29.18
C CYS A 36 3.25 3.35 -29.90
N ASP A 37 3.24 2.05 -30.23
CA ASP A 37 4.37 1.36 -30.89
C ASP A 37 4.67 1.97 -32.26
N VAL A 38 3.66 2.17 -33.11
CA VAL A 38 3.85 2.73 -34.47
C VAL A 38 4.23 4.21 -34.41
N ALA A 39 3.64 4.97 -33.50
CA ALA A 39 3.96 6.39 -33.33
C ALA A 39 5.30 6.62 -32.60
N GLY A 40 5.82 5.61 -31.88
CA GLY A 40 7.08 5.67 -31.14
C GLY A 40 7.01 6.51 -29.86
N TYR A 41 5.83 6.68 -29.28
CA TYR A 41 5.60 7.39 -28.02
C TYR A 41 5.09 6.42 -26.95
N GLY A 42 5.49 6.62 -25.71
CA GLY A 42 4.85 5.93 -24.57
C GLY A 42 3.42 6.42 -24.33
N ALA A 43 2.55 5.58 -23.78
CA ALA A 43 1.16 5.96 -23.48
C ALA A 43 1.09 7.22 -22.60
N ALA A 44 1.90 7.30 -21.55
CA ALA A 44 1.99 8.47 -20.66
C ALA A 44 2.53 9.73 -21.35
N GLU A 45 3.28 9.60 -22.48
CA GLU A 45 3.74 10.73 -23.26
C GLU A 45 2.67 11.27 -24.22
N MET A 46 1.65 10.46 -24.51
CA MET A 46 0.56 10.83 -25.41
C MET A 46 -0.65 11.37 -24.66
N GLU A 47 -0.90 10.89 -23.45
CA GLU A 47 -2.05 11.27 -22.64
C GLU A 47 -2.00 12.77 -22.26
N GLY A 48 -3.12 13.45 -22.38
CA GLY A 48 -3.25 14.89 -22.10
C GLY A 48 -2.61 15.81 -23.15
N VAL A 49 -1.95 15.26 -24.17
CA VAL A 49 -1.30 16.05 -25.23
C VAL A 49 -2.23 16.24 -26.43
N PRO A 50 -2.23 17.42 -27.10
CA PRO A 50 -3.02 17.60 -28.30
C PRO A 50 -2.68 16.58 -29.39
N HIS A 51 -3.70 16.01 -30.03
CA HIS A 51 -3.55 14.94 -31.04
C HIS A 51 -2.70 15.35 -32.27
N ASN A 52 -2.51 16.66 -32.48
CA ASN A 52 -1.63 17.15 -33.54
C ASN A 52 -0.15 16.80 -33.34
N LEU A 53 0.22 16.20 -32.19
CA LEU A 53 1.55 15.63 -31.91
C LEU A 53 2.05 14.76 -33.06
N VAL A 54 1.18 13.91 -33.59
CA VAL A 54 1.52 12.96 -34.68
C VAL A 54 1.23 13.52 -36.08
N ARG A 55 0.82 14.78 -36.21
CA ARG A 55 0.50 15.37 -37.51
C ARG A 55 1.74 15.56 -38.36
N HIS A 56 1.71 15.04 -39.59
CA HIS A 56 2.74 15.32 -40.58
C HIS A 56 2.56 16.72 -41.21
N PRO A 57 3.64 17.52 -41.44
CA PRO A 57 3.55 18.85 -42.05
C PRO A 57 2.95 18.85 -43.46
N ASP A 58 3.12 17.77 -44.21
CA ASP A 58 2.60 17.61 -45.58
C ASP A 58 1.07 17.50 -45.63
N MET A 59 0.38 17.29 -44.54
CA MET A 59 -1.07 17.18 -44.53
C MET A 59 -1.71 18.53 -44.79
N PRO A 60 -2.54 18.69 -45.84
CA PRO A 60 -3.18 19.94 -46.19
C PRO A 60 -4.17 20.37 -45.10
N LYS A 61 -4.18 21.68 -44.78
CA LYS A 61 -5.09 22.23 -43.76
C LYS A 61 -6.56 21.96 -44.10
N VAL A 62 -6.89 21.90 -45.42
CA VAL A 62 -8.25 21.64 -45.90
C VAL A 62 -8.77 20.29 -45.47
N ALA A 63 -7.93 19.23 -45.44
CA ALA A 63 -8.33 17.89 -44.98
C ALA A 63 -8.78 17.88 -43.52
N PHE A 64 -8.08 18.60 -42.66
CA PHE A 64 -8.47 18.72 -41.24
C PHE A 64 -9.66 19.68 -41.06
N ALA A 65 -9.78 20.71 -41.86
CA ALA A 65 -10.96 21.59 -41.82
C ALA A 65 -12.22 20.77 -42.19
N ASP A 66 -12.14 19.96 -43.23
CA ASP A 66 -13.20 19.05 -43.65
C ASP A 66 -13.57 18.02 -42.54
N MET A 67 -12.56 17.45 -41.87
CA MET A 67 -12.76 16.55 -40.73
C MET A 67 -13.51 17.26 -39.59
N TRP A 68 -13.02 18.42 -39.16
CA TRP A 68 -13.60 19.14 -38.01
C TRP A 68 -14.99 19.67 -38.30
N GLN A 69 -15.26 20.11 -39.56
CA GLN A 69 -16.59 20.51 -39.97
C GLN A 69 -17.61 19.38 -39.81
N ARG A 70 -17.21 18.17 -40.15
CA ARG A 70 -18.09 17.00 -40.07
C ARG A 70 -18.27 16.52 -38.62
N LEU A 71 -17.20 16.43 -37.85
CA LEU A 71 -17.23 15.97 -36.47
C LEU A 71 -18.08 16.89 -35.59
N ARG A 72 -18.01 18.22 -35.78
CA ARG A 72 -18.84 19.17 -35.05
C ARG A 72 -20.33 19.06 -35.37
N GLN A 73 -20.69 18.47 -36.50
CA GLN A 73 -22.08 18.16 -36.87
C GLN A 73 -22.56 16.83 -36.25
N GLY A 74 -21.77 16.20 -35.39
CA GLY A 74 -22.08 14.87 -34.82
C GLY A 74 -21.94 13.72 -35.83
N LYS A 75 -21.22 13.92 -36.95
CA LYS A 75 -21.08 12.93 -38.04
C LYS A 75 -19.67 12.40 -38.12
N SER A 76 -19.56 11.10 -38.40
CA SER A 76 -18.27 10.44 -38.59
C SER A 76 -17.54 10.93 -39.85
N TRP A 77 -16.23 10.90 -39.81
CA TRP A 77 -15.37 11.27 -40.93
C TRP A 77 -14.39 10.13 -41.23
N MET A 78 -14.07 9.94 -42.52
CA MET A 78 -13.08 9.00 -43.01
C MET A 78 -12.09 9.72 -43.92
N GLY A 79 -10.79 9.43 -43.77
CA GLY A 79 -9.77 10.06 -44.61
C GLY A 79 -8.41 9.39 -44.50
N LEU A 80 -7.60 9.58 -45.55
CA LEU A 80 -6.21 9.15 -45.55
C LEU A 80 -5.36 10.22 -44.88
N VAL A 81 -4.62 9.83 -43.86
CA VAL A 81 -3.81 10.75 -43.06
C VAL A 81 -2.36 10.31 -43.02
N LYS A 82 -1.46 11.23 -43.37
CA LYS A 82 -0.03 11.06 -43.14
C LYS A 82 0.33 11.54 -41.75
N ASN A 83 0.87 10.67 -40.95
CA ASN A 83 1.33 10.95 -39.59
C ASN A 83 2.85 10.97 -39.53
N ARG A 84 3.40 11.59 -38.49
CA ARG A 84 4.83 11.63 -38.16
C ARG A 84 5.06 10.95 -36.83
N ALA A 85 5.93 9.97 -36.82
CA ALA A 85 6.40 9.30 -35.62
C ALA A 85 7.43 10.17 -34.85
N LYS A 86 7.70 9.79 -33.59
CA LYS A 86 8.69 10.43 -32.72
C LYS A 86 10.10 10.40 -33.33
N SER A 87 10.42 9.32 -34.07
CA SER A 87 11.67 9.16 -34.81
C SER A 87 11.88 10.19 -35.94
N GLY A 88 10.80 10.87 -36.38
CA GLY A 88 10.80 11.72 -37.56
C GLY A 88 10.31 11.00 -38.83
N GLN A 89 10.24 9.67 -38.84
CA GLN A 89 9.65 8.88 -39.90
C GLN A 89 8.15 9.15 -40.02
N PHE A 90 7.56 8.76 -41.15
CA PHE A 90 6.13 8.93 -41.37
C PHE A 90 5.43 7.60 -41.61
N TYR A 91 4.11 7.60 -41.43
CA TYR A 91 3.25 6.47 -41.75
C TYR A 91 1.89 6.96 -42.23
N TRP A 92 1.31 6.21 -43.14
CA TRP A 92 -0.01 6.48 -43.66
C TRP A 92 -1.06 5.64 -42.95
N VAL A 93 -2.20 6.25 -42.68
CA VAL A 93 -3.35 5.59 -42.08
C VAL A 93 -4.64 5.93 -42.85
N ASN A 94 -5.53 4.96 -42.93
CA ASN A 94 -6.92 5.16 -43.27
C ASN A 94 -7.66 5.39 -41.95
N ALA A 95 -7.95 6.66 -41.62
CA ALA A 95 -8.54 7.06 -40.36
C ALA A 95 -10.06 7.13 -40.46
N TYR A 96 -10.75 6.45 -39.56
CA TYR A 96 -12.17 6.62 -39.31
C TYR A 96 -12.33 7.29 -37.93
N VAL A 97 -12.91 8.49 -37.92
CA VAL A 97 -13.10 9.30 -36.72
C VAL A 97 -14.59 9.50 -36.48
N THR A 98 -15.05 9.20 -35.28
CA THR A 98 -16.45 9.32 -34.90
C THR A 98 -16.58 10.10 -33.60
N PRO A 99 -17.53 11.05 -33.50
CA PRO A 99 -17.88 11.71 -32.25
C PRO A 99 -18.72 10.75 -31.39
N ILE A 100 -18.39 10.66 -30.12
CA ILE A 100 -19.14 9.94 -29.11
C ILE A 100 -20.03 10.94 -28.39
N LEU A 101 -21.32 10.67 -28.36
CA LEU A 101 -22.33 11.55 -27.78
C LEU A 101 -22.82 11.00 -26.44
N ASN A 102 -23.07 11.90 -25.49
CA ASN A 102 -23.77 11.56 -24.25
C ASN A 102 -25.30 11.43 -24.50
N ALA A 103 -26.05 11.13 -23.43
CA ALA A 103 -27.51 11.04 -23.48
C ALA A 103 -28.19 12.35 -23.89
N GLN A 104 -27.53 13.49 -23.69
CA GLN A 104 -27.97 14.83 -24.06
C GLN A 104 -27.60 15.23 -25.50
N LYS A 105 -27.00 14.29 -26.27
CA LYS A 105 -26.47 14.49 -27.63
C LYS A 105 -25.30 15.47 -27.72
N GLU A 106 -24.59 15.73 -26.65
CA GLU A 106 -23.37 16.52 -26.64
C GLU A 106 -22.17 15.63 -26.92
N ILE A 107 -21.19 16.17 -27.67
CA ILE A 107 -19.94 15.46 -27.96
C ILE A 107 -19.08 15.45 -26.71
N VAL A 108 -18.83 14.26 -26.16
CA VAL A 108 -17.98 14.04 -24.99
C VAL A 108 -16.58 13.56 -25.37
N GLU A 109 -16.44 12.92 -26.53
CA GLU A 109 -15.19 12.30 -26.95
C GLU A 109 -15.16 12.18 -28.48
N PHE A 110 -13.97 12.20 -29.06
CA PHE A 110 -13.75 11.76 -30.45
C PHE A 110 -12.94 10.46 -30.41
N GLN A 111 -13.49 9.41 -30.98
CA GLN A 111 -12.81 8.13 -31.17
C GLN A 111 -12.23 8.07 -32.59
N SER A 112 -10.98 7.67 -32.71
CA SER A 112 -10.32 7.47 -33.98
C SER A 112 -9.75 6.05 -34.08
N VAL A 113 -10.19 5.30 -35.07
CA VAL A 113 -9.66 3.99 -35.41
C VAL A 113 -8.99 4.09 -36.78
N ARG A 114 -7.73 3.67 -36.83
CA ARG A 114 -6.89 3.81 -38.01
C ARG A 114 -6.42 2.43 -38.44
N THR A 115 -6.55 2.16 -39.71
CA THR A 115 -6.05 0.94 -40.35
C THR A 115 -5.03 1.30 -41.43
N LYS A 116 -4.25 0.32 -41.87
CA LYS A 116 -3.32 0.51 -43.00
C LYS A 116 -4.10 0.76 -44.29
N PRO A 117 -3.79 1.82 -45.05
CA PRO A 117 -4.40 2.07 -46.34
C PRO A 117 -3.79 1.21 -47.43
N ALA A 118 -4.52 1.01 -48.53
CA ALA A 118 -3.97 0.40 -49.73
C ALA A 118 -2.94 1.32 -50.41
N ALA A 119 -1.87 0.77 -50.93
CA ALA A 119 -0.81 1.54 -51.58
C ALA A 119 -1.30 2.40 -52.74
N SER A 120 -2.30 1.92 -53.51
CA SER A 120 -2.93 2.68 -54.58
C SER A 120 -3.70 3.93 -54.09
N ASP A 121 -4.24 3.85 -52.88
CA ASP A 121 -4.97 4.98 -52.27
C ASP A 121 -3.99 6.00 -51.71
N VAL A 122 -2.87 5.55 -51.12
CA VAL A 122 -1.76 6.41 -50.68
C VAL A 122 -1.18 7.21 -51.86
N ALA A 123 -0.82 6.55 -52.95
CA ALA A 123 -0.27 7.20 -54.14
C ALA A 123 -1.21 8.28 -54.68
N TRP A 124 -2.50 7.98 -54.71
CA TRP A 124 -3.52 8.97 -55.12
C TRP A 124 -3.66 10.12 -54.10
N ALA A 125 -3.68 9.82 -52.83
CA ALA A 125 -3.78 10.82 -51.79
C ALA A 125 -2.59 11.81 -51.82
N GLU A 126 -1.37 11.33 -52.06
CA GLU A 126 -0.18 12.18 -52.19
C GLU A 126 -0.31 13.15 -53.38
N GLN A 127 -0.78 12.68 -54.52
CA GLN A 127 -1.03 13.54 -55.68
C GLN A 127 -2.10 14.59 -55.38
N LEU A 128 -3.24 14.15 -54.84
CA LEU A 128 -4.35 15.03 -54.49
C LEU A 128 -3.96 16.09 -53.43
N TYR A 129 -3.28 15.66 -52.39
CA TYR A 129 -2.85 16.57 -51.29
C TYR A 129 -1.73 17.52 -51.75
N GLY A 130 -0.88 17.09 -52.68
CA GLY A 130 0.10 17.94 -53.32
C GLY A 130 -0.56 19.07 -54.13
N LEU A 131 -1.61 18.78 -54.88
CA LEU A 131 -2.40 19.76 -55.62
C LEU A 131 -3.14 20.71 -54.65
N LEU A 132 -3.74 20.20 -53.60
CA LEU A 132 -4.42 21.01 -52.57
C LEU A 132 -3.46 21.99 -51.85
N ARG A 133 -2.21 21.56 -51.60
CA ARG A 133 -1.19 22.42 -51.00
C ARG A 133 -0.72 23.55 -51.91
N SER A 134 -0.59 23.23 -53.22
CA SER A 134 -0.12 24.21 -54.21
C SER A 134 -1.14 25.30 -54.52
N GLY A 135 -2.34 25.23 -53.93
CA GLY A 135 -3.42 26.19 -54.18
C GLY A 135 -3.96 26.20 -55.63
N LYS A 136 -3.49 25.25 -56.46
CA LYS A 136 -3.99 25.09 -57.82
C LYS A 136 -5.45 24.67 -57.73
N ALA A 137 -6.33 25.47 -58.34
CA ALA A 137 -7.71 25.04 -58.54
C ALA A 137 -7.72 23.70 -59.24
N LEU A 138 -8.41 22.72 -58.69
CA LEU A 138 -8.59 21.40 -59.30
C LEU A 138 -9.68 21.57 -60.36
N PRO A 139 -9.32 21.79 -61.65
CA PRO A 139 -10.30 22.17 -62.67
C PRO A 139 -11.40 21.15 -62.85
N TRP A 140 -11.08 19.89 -62.52
CA TRP A 140 -12.03 18.78 -62.56
C TRP A 140 -12.91 18.70 -61.28
N LEU A 141 -12.59 19.40 -60.20
CA LEU A 141 -13.45 19.56 -59.02
C LEU A 141 -14.63 20.52 -59.32
N SER A 142 -14.47 21.42 -60.24
CA SER A 142 -15.48 22.38 -60.66
C SER A 142 -16.28 21.96 -61.93
N ARG A 143 -15.82 20.93 -62.65
CA ARG A 143 -16.54 20.45 -63.84
C ARG A 143 -17.85 19.78 -63.42
N CYS A 144 -18.95 20.20 -64.07
CA CYS A 144 -20.23 19.49 -64.02
C CYS A 144 -20.03 18.03 -64.41
N HIS A 145 -20.24 17.12 -63.45
CA HIS A 145 -20.29 15.69 -63.74
C HIS A 145 -21.69 15.39 -64.24
N ILE A 146 -21.80 14.95 -65.50
CA ILE A 146 -23.04 14.42 -66.02
C ILE A 146 -23.27 13.05 -65.37
N GLU A 147 -24.31 12.96 -64.59
CA GLU A 147 -24.73 11.70 -64.00
C GLU A 147 -25.00 10.64 -65.11
N PRO A 148 -24.67 9.36 -64.92
CA PRO A 148 -24.95 8.34 -65.95
C PRO A 148 -26.41 8.31 -66.42
N GLY A 149 -27.36 8.59 -65.51
CA GLY A 149 -28.76 8.73 -65.82
C GLY A 149 -29.08 9.98 -66.66
N GLN A 150 -28.35 11.08 -66.46
CA GLN A 150 -28.48 12.29 -67.25
C GLN A 150 -27.87 12.12 -68.64
N LEU A 151 -26.76 11.37 -68.73
CA LEU A 151 -26.15 11.02 -69.99
C LEU A 151 -27.10 10.18 -70.84
N THR A 152 -27.76 9.16 -70.27
CA THR A 152 -28.77 8.36 -70.96
C THR A 152 -29.97 9.18 -71.40
N LEU A 153 -30.43 10.13 -70.58
CA LEU A 153 -31.48 11.06 -70.91
C LEU A 153 -31.05 12.01 -72.04
N CYS A 154 -29.86 12.57 -72.03
CA CYS A 154 -29.31 13.42 -73.09
C CYS A 154 -29.13 12.65 -74.39
N LEU A 155 -28.64 11.42 -74.37
CA LEU A 155 -28.53 10.55 -75.50
C LEU A 155 -29.90 10.17 -76.07
N SER A 156 -30.89 9.90 -75.22
CA SER A 156 -32.27 9.65 -75.64
C SER A 156 -32.94 10.88 -76.25
N ALA A 157 -32.71 12.06 -75.71
CA ALA A 157 -33.19 13.33 -76.23
C ALA A 157 -32.54 13.65 -77.63
N SER A 158 -31.22 13.43 -77.75
CA SER A 158 -30.52 13.64 -79.02
C SER A 158 -31.00 12.64 -80.11
N ALA A 159 -31.27 11.41 -79.72
CA ALA A 159 -31.81 10.40 -80.66
C ALA A 159 -33.29 10.71 -81.03
N LEU A 160 -34.10 11.27 -80.10
CA LEU A 160 -35.44 11.74 -80.43
C LEU A 160 -35.39 12.93 -81.39
N LEU A 161 -34.45 13.83 -81.28
CA LEU A 161 -34.23 14.94 -82.23
C LEU A 161 -33.78 14.44 -83.56
N THR A 162 -32.96 13.43 -83.69
CA THR A 162 -32.55 12.80 -84.97
C THR A 162 -33.70 12.05 -85.60
N THR A 163 -34.57 11.40 -84.85
CA THR A 163 -35.78 10.74 -85.39
C THR A 163 -36.83 11.77 -85.80
N LEU A 164 -36.99 12.89 -85.19
CA LEU A 164 -37.82 14.01 -85.60
C LEU A 164 -37.29 14.58 -86.96
N ALA A 165 -35.98 14.70 -87.10
CA ALA A 165 -35.35 15.18 -88.34
C ALA A 165 -35.49 14.18 -89.46
N THR A 166 -35.46 12.86 -89.22
CA THR A 166 -35.73 11.83 -90.24
C THR A 166 -37.21 11.78 -90.60
N PHE A 167 -38.12 12.13 -89.68
CA PHE A 167 -39.55 12.27 -90.00
C PHE A 167 -39.79 13.43 -90.97
N ALA A 168 -39.14 14.56 -90.80
CA ALA A 168 -39.22 15.73 -91.67
C ALA A 168 -38.73 15.40 -93.09
N THR A 169 -37.95 14.35 -93.26
CA THR A 169 -37.41 13.92 -94.57
C THR A 169 -38.18 12.77 -95.28
N GLY A 170 -39.27 12.23 -94.63
CA GLY A 170 -40.26 11.41 -95.39
C GLY A 170 -40.19 9.86 -95.25
N ASN A 171 -39.44 9.31 -94.32
CA ASN A 171 -39.32 7.85 -94.16
C ASN A 171 -40.00 7.35 -92.89
N LEU A 172 -41.32 7.14 -92.92
CA LEU A 172 -42.22 6.96 -91.77
C LEU A 172 -42.13 5.57 -91.09
N LEU A 173 -41.67 4.53 -91.77
CA LEU A 173 -41.70 3.16 -91.28
C LEU A 173 -40.73 2.84 -90.14
N TRP A 174 -39.63 3.58 -89.98
CA TRP A 174 -38.62 3.34 -88.95
C TRP A 174 -38.79 4.22 -87.67
N LEU A 175 -39.77 5.06 -87.67
CA LEU A 175 -40.02 5.98 -86.54
C LEU A 175 -40.60 5.31 -85.27
N LEU A 176 -41.50 4.34 -85.49
CA LEU A 176 -42.16 3.66 -84.34
C LEU A 176 -41.21 2.79 -83.51
N PRO A 177 -40.39 1.89 -84.10
CA PRO A 177 -39.45 1.11 -83.30
C PRO A 177 -38.35 1.96 -82.63
N THR A 178 -37.86 3.00 -83.30
CA THR A 178 -36.84 3.89 -82.72
C THR A 178 -37.43 4.75 -81.58
N ALA A 179 -38.64 5.27 -81.68
CA ALA A 179 -39.34 6.00 -80.63
C ALA A 179 -39.63 5.08 -79.42
N LEU A 180 -40.04 3.84 -79.63
CA LEU A 180 -40.24 2.86 -78.55
C LEU A 180 -38.95 2.50 -77.84
N LEU A 181 -37.84 2.34 -78.59
CA LEU A 181 -36.53 2.04 -77.98
C LEU A 181 -36.00 3.23 -77.13
N LEU A 182 -36.19 4.47 -77.60
CA LEU A 182 -35.81 5.68 -76.88
C LEU A 182 -36.65 5.91 -75.65
N LEU A 183 -37.95 5.64 -75.72
CA LEU A 183 -38.82 5.68 -74.54
C LEU A 183 -38.43 4.61 -73.54
N ALA A 184 -38.10 3.43 -73.94
CA ALA A 184 -37.60 2.34 -73.10
C ALA A 184 -36.28 2.75 -72.39
N GLN A 185 -35.34 3.34 -73.11
CA GLN A 185 -34.09 3.88 -72.54
C GLN A 185 -34.33 5.00 -71.56
N ALA A 186 -35.23 5.94 -71.89
CA ALA A 186 -35.59 7.03 -70.97
C ALA A 186 -36.25 6.51 -69.69
N ILE A 187 -37.16 5.55 -69.77
CA ILE A 187 -37.79 4.92 -68.61
C ILE A 187 -36.74 4.13 -67.79
N HIS A 188 -35.85 3.41 -68.46
CA HIS A 188 -34.79 2.66 -67.77
C HIS A 188 -33.83 3.62 -67.03
N GLY A 189 -33.37 4.68 -67.71
CA GLY A 189 -32.52 5.72 -67.09
C GLY A 189 -33.18 6.37 -65.90
N TRP A 190 -34.47 6.76 -66.04
CA TRP A 190 -35.24 7.34 -64.94
C TRP A 190 -35.39 6.36 -63.75
N ARG A 191 -35.71 5.08 -64.00
CA ARG A 191 -35.80 4.04 -62.96
C ARG A 191 -34.45 3.82 -62.29
N LEU A 192 -33.34 3.78 -63.02
CA LEU A 192 -32.00 3.65 -62.50
C LEU A 192 -31.66 4.84 -61.59
N GLN A 193 -31.95 6.04 -62.03
CA GLN A 193 -31.73 7.27 -61.26
C GLN A 193 -32.54 7.32 -59.96
N GLN A 194 -33.81 6.86 -59.98
CA GLN A 194 -34.64 6.74 -58.80
C GLN A 194 -34.08 5.71 -57.81
N ARG A 195 -33.62 4.53 -58.29
CA ARG A 195 -32.99 3.50 -57.45
C ARG A 195 -31.71 4.01 -56.83
N LEU A 196 -30.87 4.72 -57.59
CA LEU A 196 -29.63 5.32 -57.03
C LEU A 196 -29.94 6.42 -56.02
N ALA A 197 -30.95 7.26 -56.28
CA ALA A 197 -31.42 8.26 -55.33
C ALA A 197 -31.94 7.61 -54.02
N HIS A 198 -32.69 6.51 -54.15
CA HIS A 198 -33.16 5.74 -53.00
C HIS A 198 -31.99 5.13 -52.19
N LEU A 199 -30.99 4.53 -52.87
CA LEU A 199 -29.78 4.03 -52.19
C LEU A 199 -29.01 5.14 -51.47
N LEU A 200 -28.98 6.36 -52.06
CA LEU A 200 -28.38 7.54 -51.42
C LEU A 200 -29.17 8.00 -50.20
N THR A 201 -30.50 7.90 -50.21
CA THR A 201 -31.31 8.24 -49.02
C THR A 201 -31.07 7.25 -47.88
N LEU A 202 -30.91 5.95 -48.21
CA LEU A 202 -30.52 4.93 -47.24
C LEU A 202 -29.11 5.18 -46.69
N ALA A 203 -28.21 5.70 -47.51
CA ALA A 203 -26.84 6.05 -47.16
C ALA A 203 -26.70 7.50 -46.63
N ASP A 204 -27.79 8.23 -46.42
CA ASP A 204 -27.77 9.69 -46.19
C ASP A 204 -27.02 10.13 -44.92
N GLN A 205 -27.01 9.33 -43.87
CA GLN A 205 -26.24 9.60 -42.67
C GLN A 205 -24.72 9.50 -42.93
N ASP A 206 -24.30 8.71 -43.93
CA ASP A 206 -22.92 8.35 -44.23
C ASP A 206 -22.37 8.89 -45.55
N LYS A 207 -23.05 9.85 -46.15
CA LYS A 207 -22.63 10.47 -47.44
C LYS A 207 -21.27 11.15 -47.42
N GLY A 208 -20.41 10.97 -46.51
CA GLY A 208 -19.08 11.55 -46.51
C GLY A 208 -19.01 13.00 -47.04
N THR A 209 -17.84 13.58 -47.12
CA THR A 209 -17.64 14.87 -47.76
C THR A 209 -17.29 14.71 -49.25
N ARG A 210 -17.40 15.80 -50.01
CA ARG A 210 -16.95 15.78 -51.43
C ARG A 210 -15.47 15.47 -51.53
N LEU A 211 -14.66 15.88 -50.56
CA LEU A 211 -13.25 15.57 -50.51
C LEU A 211 -13.03 14.07 -50.27
N CYS A 212 -13.73 13.48 -49.30
CA CYS A 212 -13.69 12.05 -49.04
C CYS A 212 -14.13 11.23 -50.28
N GLN A 213 -15.21 11.67 -50.97
CA GLN A 213 -15.69 11.01 -52.17
C GLN A 213 -14.58 10.92 -53.22
N VAL A 214 -13.95 12.06 -53.53
CA VAL A 214 -12.87 12.12 -54.54
C VAL A 214 -11.65 11.32 -54.08
N LEU A 215 -11.32 11.39 -52.77
CA LEU A 215 -10.17 10.67 -52.20
C LEU A 215 -10.28 9.15 -52.39
N TYR A 216 -11.47 8.58 -52.14
CA TYR A 216 -11.65 7.14 -52.15
C TYR A 216 -12.17 6.58 -53.49
N THR A 217 -12.95 7.34 -54.27
CA THR A 217 -13.59 6.84 -55.49
C THR A 217 -13.03 7.48 -56.77
N ARG A 218 -12.22 8.56 -56.62
CA ARG A 218 -11.67 9.32 -57.76
C ARG A 218 -12.74 9.92 -58.67
N ARG A 219 -14.02 9.86 -58.25
CA ARG A 219 -15.20 10.31 -59.01
C ARG A 219 -16.08 11.18 -58.14
N ARG A 220 -17.10 11.83 -58.80
CA ARG A 220 -18.03 12.73 -58.13
C ARG A 220 -19.50 12.49 -58.51
N ASP A 221 -19.76 11.32 -59.09
CA ASP A 221 -21.11 10.95 -59.45
C ASP A 221 -21.87 10.27 -58.31
N THR A 222 -23.15 9.99 -58.51
CA THR A 222 -24.02 9.32 -57.55
C THR A 222 -23.53 7.94 -57.16
N LEU A 223 -22.94 7.20 -58.10
CA LEU A 223 -22.33 5.87 -57.81
C LEU A 223 -21.14 5.97 -56.88
N ALA A 224 -20.28 6.97 -57.09
CA ALA A 224 -19.17 7.27 -56.22
C ALA A 224 -19.62 7.63 -54.77
N ALA A 225 -20.76 8.30 -54.64
CA ALA A 225 -21.32 8.59 -53.32
C ALA A 225 -21.83 7.32 -52.63
N VAL A 226 -22.46 6.40 -53.34
CA VAL A 226 -22.89 5.11 -52.81
C VAL A 226 -21.68 4.24 -52.45
N GLU A 227 -20.63 4.20 -53.31
CA GLU A 227 -19.38 3.50 -53.04
C GLU A 227 -18.72 4.05 -51.74
N LEU A 228 -18.64 5.37 -51.58
CA LEU A 228 -18.11 5.98 -50.37
C LEU A 228 -18.92 5.60 -49.14
N ALA A 229 -20.26 5.63 -49.21
CA ALA A 229 -21.12 5.23 -48.11
C ALA A 229 -20.89 3.78 -47.67
N LEU A 230 -20.72 2.86 -48.62
CA LEU A 230 -20.39 1.46 -48.33
C LEU A 230 -19.00 1.32 -47.68
N ARG A 231 -17.99 2.03 -48.22
CA ARG A 231 -16.64 2.09 -47.60
C ARG A 231 -16.68 2.65 -46.20
N MET A 232 -17.48 3.69 -45.92
CA MET A 232 -17.67 4.25 -44.60
C MET A 232 -18.34 3.28 -43.64
N LYS A 233 -19.35 2.52 -44.11
CA LYS A 233 -19.97 1.46 -43.31
C LYS A 233 -18.99 0.32 -42.98
N GLN A 234 -18.16 -0.06 -43.94
CA GLN A 234 -17.08 -1.04 -43.68
C GLN A 234 -16.06 -0.50 -42.66
N ALA A 235 -15.70 0.78 -42.77
CA ALA A 235 -14.78 1.41 -41.81
C ALA A 235 -15.40 1.54 -40.43
N GLU A 236 -16.71 1.86 -40.35
CA GLU A 236 -17.48 1.88 -39.10
C GLU A 236 -17.48 0.51 -38.41
N LEU A 237 -17.81 -0.56 -39.16
CA LEU A 237 -17.78 -1.93 -38.65
C LEU A 237 -16.38 -2.31 -38.15
N LYS A 238 -15.35 -2.03 -38.95
CA LYS A 238 -13.95 -2.26 -38.52
C LYS A 238 -13.59 -1.45 -37.27
N ALA A 239 -14.09 -0.23 -37.15
CA ALA A 239 -13.86 0.60 -35.96
C ALA A 239 -14.54 0.00 -34.72
N VAL A 240 -15.79 -0.44 -34.83
CA VAL A 240 -16.52 -1.08 -33.72
C VAL A 240 -15.84 -2.38 -33.31
N VAL A 241 -15.52 -3.26 -34.27
CA VAL A 241 -14.83 -4.53 -34.01
C VAL A 241 -13.47 -4.30 -33.37
N GLY A 242 -12.69 -3.36 -33.93
CA GLY A 242 -11.37 -3.02 -33.40
C GLY A 242 -11.43 -2.49 -31.96
N ARG A 243 -12.37 -1.57 -31.68
CA ARG A 243 -12.55 -1.03 -30.32
C ARG A 243 -13.04 -2.10 -29.34
N SER A 244 -13.99 -2.94 -29.79
CA SER A 244 -14.47 -4.05 -28.96
C SER A 244 -13.36 -5.03 -28.61
N ALA A 245 -12.48 -5.35 -29.58
CA ALA A 245 -11.32 -6.21 -29.33
C ALA A 245 -10.35 -5.60 -28.31
N ASP A 246 -10.06 -4.32 -28.48
CA ASP A 246 -9.16 -3.57 -27.59
C ASP A 246 -9.72 -3.49 -26.17
N THR A 247 -11.00 -3.13 -26.03
CA THR A 247 -11.68 -3.10 -24.72
C THR A 247 -11.74 -4.48 -24.08
N ASN A 248 -12.04 -5.53 -24.86
CA ASN A 248 -12.05 -6.90 -24.37
C ASN A 248 -10.68 -7.32 -23.81
N GLN A 249 -9.60 -6.95 -24.50
CA GLN A 249 -8.23 -7.23 -24.04
C GLN A 249 -7.90 -6.50 -22.74
N GLN A 250 -8.33 -5.24 -22.58
CA GLN A 250 -8.14 -4.48 -21.33
C GLN A 250 -8.89 -5.12 -20.16
N ILE A 251 -10.15 -5.56 -20.38
CA ILE A 251 -10.94 -6.22 -19.34
C ILE A 251 -10.32 -7.58 -18.97
N LEU A 252 -9.79 -8.33 -19.96
CA LEU A 252 -9.05 -9.57 -19.71
C LEU A 252 -7.84 -9.33 -18.80
N GLN A 253 -7.04 -8.32 -19.11
CA GLN A 253 -5.88 -7.97 -18.30
C GLN A 253 -6.30 -7.58 -16.87
N ALA A 254 -7.32 -6.74 -16.72
CA ALA A 254 -7.85 -6.36 -15.40
C ALA A 254 -8.36 -7.58 -14.62
N ALA A 255 -9.01 -8.52 -15.27
CA ALA A 255 -9.48 -9.76 -14.65
C ALA A 255 -8.31 -10.66 -14.18
N GLU A 256 -7.21 -10.72 -14.93
CA GLU A 256 -6.00 -11.42 -14.53
C GLU A 256 -5.32 -10.76 -13.33
N ASP A 257 -5.23 -9.42 -13.32
CA ASP A 257 -4.70 -8.65 -12.21
C ASP A 257 -5.56 -8.85 -10.94
N ASP A 258 -6.88 -8.83 -11.07
CA ASP A 258 -7.82 -9.10 -9.97
C ASP A 258 -7.68 -10.53 -9.42
N ARG A 259 -7.43 -11.52 -10.29
CA ARG A 259 -7.11 -12.88 -9.88
C ARG A 259 -5.84 -12.94 -9.04
N GLY A 260 -4.80 -12.20 -9.42
CA GLY A 260 -3.56 -12.07 -8.65
C GLY A 260 -3.79 -11.43 -7.29
N ASN A 261 -4.63 -10.38 -7.23
CA ASN A 261 -5.02 -9.72 -5.99
C ASN A 261 -5.74 -10.67 -5.03
N ILE A 262 -6.67 -11.51 -5.53
CA ILE A 262 -7.38 -12.49 -4.71
C ILE A 262 -6.43 -13.54 -4.14
N GLN A 263 -5.44 -14.01 -4.90
CA GLN A 263 -4.42 -14.93 -4.39
C GLN A 263 -3.59 -14.30 -3.26
N THR A 264 -3.31 -13.01 -3.38
CA THR A 264 -2.62 -12.24 -2.33
C THR A 264 -3.50 -12.12 -1.08
N ILE A 265 -4.80 -11.86 -1.24
CA ILE A 265 -5.77 -11.83 -0.14
C ILE A 265 -5.81 -13.19 0.58
N ASP A 266 -5.83 -14.31 -0.15
CA ASP A 266 -5.82 -15.65 0.47
C ASP A 266 -4.56 -15.88 1.32
N THR A 267 -3.41 -15.44 0.84
CA THR A 267 -2.16 -15.49 1.60
C THR A 267 -2.24 -14.66 2.89
N HIS A 268 -2.78 -13.43 2.80
CA HIS A 268 -2.95 -12.57 3.96
C HIS A 268 -3.96 -13.14 4.97
N LEU A 269 -5.02 -13.79 4.49
CA LEU A 269 -5.99 -14.45 5.37
C LEU A 269 -5.38 -15.64 6.12
N GLN A 270 -4.49 -16.40 5.48
CA GLN A 270 -3.75 -17.47 6.17
C GLN A 270 -2.85 -16.91 7.27
N GLN A 271 -2.12 -15.82 6.99
CA GLN A 271 -1.32 -15.11 7.99
C GLN A 271 -2.20 -14.54 9.11
N GLN A 272 -3.33 -13.93 8.77
CA GLN A 272 -4.27 -13.39 9.75
C GLN A 272 -4.82 -14.48 10.69
N ARG A 273 -5.15 -15.67 10.16
CA ARG A 273 -5.56 -16.82 10.98
C ARG A 273 -4.47 -17.24 11.95
N ALA A 274 -3.23 -17.39 11.47
CA ALA A 274 -2.10 -17.74 12.33
C ALA A 274 -1.87 -16.70 13.44
N HIS A 275 -1.96 -15.42 13.11
CA HIS A 275 -1.87 -14.35 14.12
C HIS A 275 -3.04 -14.35 15.11
N SER A 276 -4.25 -14.66 14.66
CA SER A 276 -5.41 -14.78 15.55
C SER A 276 -5.28 -15.96 16.53
N GLU A 277 -4.71 -17.10 16.09
CA GLU A 277 -4.42 -18.23 16.96
C GLU A 277 -3.34 -17.88 18.00
N GLN A 278 -2.28 -17.16 17.59
CA GLN A 278 -1.28 -16.65 18.53
C GLN A 278 -1.88 -15.66 19.54
N LEU A 279 -2.76 -14.76 19.10
CA LEU A 279 -3.48 -13.83 19.99
C LEU A 279 -4.37 -14.58 20.98
N ALA A 280 -5.11 -15.60 20.54
CA ALA A 280 -5.92 -16.42 21.44
C ALA A 280 -5.10 -17.11 22.52
N THR A 281 -3.91 -17.63 22.14
CA THR A 281 -2.96 -18.20 23.11
C THR A 281 -2.47 -17.14 24.10
N ALA A 282 -2.06 -15.96 23.63
CA ALA A 282 -1.60 -14.87 24.46
C ALA A 282 -2.70 -14.36 25.42
N ILE A 283 -3.96 -14.31 24.98
CA ILE A 283 -5.11 -13.95 25.81
C ILE A 283 -5.31 -15.00 26.93
N THR A 284 -5.14 -16.26 26.62
CA THR A 284 -5.22 -17.34 27.61
C THR A 284 -4.12 -17.18 28.68
N GLU A 285 -2.87 -16.90 28.27
CA GLU A 285 -1.75 -16.64 29.17
C GLU A 285 -1.99 -15.37 30.02
N LEU A 286 -2.52 -14.29 29.39
CA LEU A 286 -2.92 -13.09 30.10
C LEU A 286 -3.98 -13.38 31.17
N SER A 287 -4.99 -14.21 30.85
CA SER A 287 -6.04 -14.61 31.80
C SER A 287 -5.47 -15.37 33.00
N HIS A 288 -4.44 -16.21 32.80
CA HIS A 288 -3.70 -16.86 33.88
C HIS A 288 -2.91 -15.83 34.70
N SER A 289 -2.16 -14.96 34.04
CA SER A 289 -1.35 -13.93 34.72
C SER A 289 -2.23 -12.97 35.56
N ILE A 290 -3.40 -12.58 35.05
CA ILE A 290 -4.38 -11.76 35.77
C ILE A 290 -4.83 -12.45 37.06
N ARG A 291 -5.13 -13.77 36.99
CA ARG A 291 -5.51 -14.56 38.19
C ARG A 291 -4.38 -14.63 39.20
N ASP A 292 -3.15 -14.83 38.73
CA ASP A 292 -1.96 -14.89 39.59
C ASP A 292 -1.69 -13.56 40.30
N VAL A 293 -1.85 -12.44 39.59
CA VAL A 293 -1.73 -11.10 40.15
C VAL A 293 -2.85 -10.84 41.17
N ALA A 294 -4.10 -11.26 40.88
CA ALA A 294 -5.22 -11.16 41.82
C ALA A 294 -4.94 -11.96 43.08
N HIS A 295 -4.44 -13.17 42.95
CA HIS A 295 -4.07 -14.03 44.06
C HIS A 295 -2.97 -13.38 44.91
N SER A 296 -1.90 -12.90 44.26
CA SER A 296 -0.79 -12.23 44.94
C SER A 296 -1.22 -10.96 45.69
N ALA A 297 -2.13 -10.16 45.12
CA ALA A 297 -2.68 -8.98 45.79
C ALA A 297 -3.53 -9.37 47.02
N HIS A 298 -4.30 -10.45 46.88
CA HIS A 298 -5.08 -10.97 48.04
C HIS A 298 -4.19 -11.54 49.12
N GLU A 299 -3.14 -12.31 48.80
CA GLU A 299 -2.15 -12.78 49.76
C GLU A 299 -1.42 -11.64 50.44
N ALA A 300 -1.01 -10.59 49.67
CA ALA A 300 -0.41 -9.41 50.24
C ALA A 300 -1.33 -8.71 51.24
N SER A 301 -2.63 -8.58 50.91
CA SER A 301 -3.63 -8.01 51.81
C SER A 301 -3.77 -8.84 53.12
N ASN A 302 -3.82 -10.16 53.01
CA ASN A 302 -3.88 -11.05 54.17
C ASN A 302 -2.62 -10.93 55.04
N LEU A 303 -1.44 -10.91 54.43
CA LEU A 303 -0.17 -10.73 55.13
C LEU A 303 -0.12 -9.40 55.86
N VAL A 304 -0.66 -8.35 55.27
CA VAL A 304 -0.74 -7.03 55.97
C VAL A 304 -1.59 -7.11 57.24
N ILE A 305 -2.72 -7.81 57.20
CA ILE A 305 -3.57 -8.00 58.38
C ILE A 305 -2.79 -8.72 59.48
N GLU A 306 -2.06 -9.78 59.12
CA GLU A 306 -1.24 -10.53 60.06
C GLU A 306 -0.11 -9.67 60.64
N VAL A 307 0.61 -8.93 59.81
CA VAL A 307 1.69 -8.02 60.24
C VAL A 307 1.13 -6.87 61.09
N GLN A 308 -0.08 -6.38 60.76
CA GLN A 308 -0.76 -5.37 61.59
C GLN A 308 -1.02 -5.88 62.99
N GLN A 309 -1.55 -7.13 63.10
CA GLN A 309 -1.79 -7.74 64.41
C GLN A 309 -0.46 -7.89 65.22
N VAL A 310 0.57 -8.41 64.54
CA VAL A 310 1.92 -8.55 65.18
C VAL A 310 2.47 -7.19 65.60
N SER A 311 2.25 -6.16 64.81
CA SER A 311 2.69 -4.77 65.14
C SER A 311 1.94 -4.20 66.34
N ASP A 312 0.63 -4.46 66.44
CA ASP A 312 -0.20 -4.04 67.55
C ASP A 312 0.18 -4.78 68.84
N GLU A 313 0.43 -6.09 68.75
CA GLU A 313 1.00 -6.90 69.85
C GLU A 313 2.38 -6.36 70.27
N GLY A 314 3.22 -5.98 69.28
CA GLY A 314 4.52 -5.33 69.53
C GLY A 314 4.40 -3.99 70.28
N LEU A 315 3.42 -3.15 69.90
CA LEU A 315 3.13 -1.91 70.59
C LEU A 315 2.70 -2.14 72.05
N GLN A 316 1.86 -3.17 72.26
CA GLN A 316 1.41 -3.52 73.65
C GLN A 316 2.57 -4.08 74.46
N ALA A 317 3.40 -4.96 73.87
CA ALA A 317 4.61 -5.46 74.51
C ALA A 317 5.59 -4.33 74.85
N LEU A 318 5.73 -3.35 73.98
CA LEU A 318 6.58 -2.18 74.18
C LEU A 318 6.05 -1.28 75.35
N ALA A 319 4.74 -1.09 75.41
CA ALA A 319 4.11 -0.35 76.53
C ALA A 319 4.38 -1.05 77.85
N THR A 320 4.25 -2.40 77.86
CA THR A 320 4.59 -3.20 79.07
C THR A 320 6.09 -3.11 79.41
N THR A 321 6.95 -3.20 78.39
CA THR A 321 8.40 -3.10 78.53
C THR A 321 8.78 -1.68 79.08
N ARG A 322 8.14 -0.64 78.55
CA ARG A 322 8.34 0.73 79.01
C ARG A 322 8.00 0.87 80.50
N SER A 323 6.90 0.26 80.98
CA SER A 323 6.55 0.22 82.40
C SER A 323 7.58 -0.50 83.24
N ALA A 324 8.02 -1.68 82.75
CA ALA A 324 9.07 -2.49 83.42
C ALA A 324 10.43 -1.76 83.48
N VAL A 325 10.81 -1.06 82.36
CA VAL A 325 12.04 -0.29 82.29
C VAL A 325 11.96 0.94 83.26
N ASN A 326 10.81 1.60 83.37
CA ASN A 326 10.61 2.66 84.29
C ASN A 326 10.74 2.16 85.75
N GLN A 327 10.19 0.99 86.05
CA GLN A 327 10.33 0.36 87.36
C GLN A 327 11.79 -0.08 87.60
N LEU A 328 12.41 -0.71 86.57
CA LEU A 328 13.82 -1.09 86.66
C LEU A 328 14.73 0.16 86.88
N HIS A 329 14.39 1.30 86.27
CA HIS A 329 15.11 2.54 86.44
C HIS A 329 15.06 3.01 87.89
N GLN A 330 13.89 2.95 88.54
CA GLN A 330 13.77 3.22 89.95
C GLN A 330 14.61 2.30 90.83
N GLU A 331 14.72 1.01 90.43
CA GLU A 331 15.57 0.03 91.13
C GLU A 331 17.07 0.26 90.85
N LEU A 332 17.40 0.69 89.58
CA LEU A 332 18.79 0.86 89.14
C LEU A 332 19.38 2.23 89.62
N ASP A 333 18.58 3.27 89.93
CA ASP A 333 19.06 4.48 90.64
C ASP A 333 19.74 4.12 91.96
N ALA A 334 19.26 3.08 92.64
CA ALA A 334 19.89 2.54 93.84
C ALA A 334 21.21 1.77 93.56
N ASN A 335 21.39 1.26 92.31
CA ASN A 335 22.54 0.49 91.91
C ASN A 335 23.54 1.26 91.03
N HIS A 336 23.41 2.57 90.87
CA HIS A 336 24.25 3.41 89.97
C HIS A 336 25.76 3.24 90.30
N ALA A 337 26.10 3.09 91.56
CA ALA A 337 27.50 2.85 92.00
C ALA A 337 28.06 1.53 91.43
N VAL A 338 27.21 0.48 91.32
CA VAL A 338 27.61 -0.81 90.82
C VAL A 338 27.89 -0.73 89.30
N LEU A 339 27.08 -0.03 88.53
CA LEU A 339 27.30 0.18 87.09
C LEU A 339 28.51 1.07 86.83
N ALA A 340 28.74 2.13 87.63
CA ALA A 340 29.95 2.95 87.53
C ALA A 340 31.20 2.07 87.79
N GLN A 341 31.12 1.16 88.76
CA GLN A 341 32.18 0.22 89.07
C GLN A 341 32.39 -0.74 87.90
N LEU A 342 31.30 -1.31 87.31
CA LEU A 342 31.35 -2.22 86.19
C LEU A 342 31.95 -1.57 84.94
N THR A 343 31.63 -0.32 84.68
CA THR A 343 32.22 0.51 83.62
C THR A 343 33.72 0.66 83.80
N SER A 344 34.13 0.99 85.05
CA SER A 344 35.53 1.11 85.39
C SER A 344 36.29 -0.22 85.21
N ASP A 345 35.69 -1.34 85.65
CA ASP A 345 36.33 -2.65 85.56
C ASP A 345 36.38 -3.16 84.13
N SER A 346 35.35 -2.92 83.30
CA SER A 346 35.36 -3.17 81.90
C SER A 346 36.44 -2.39 81.14
N GLN A 347 36.68 -1.13 81.51
CA GLN A 347 37.77 -0.33 80.95
C GLN A 347 39.13 -0.88 81.32
N LYS A 348 39.29 -1.35 82.56
CA LYS A 348 40.53 -2.01 82.99
C LYS A 348 40.77 -3.30 82.23
N ILE A 349 39.71 -4.14 81.98
CA ILE A 349 39.82 -5.36 81.21
C ILE A 349 40.20 -5.04 79.77
N SER A 350 39.61 -3.98 79.16
CA SER A 350 39.98 -3.59 77.76
C SER A 350 41.46 -3.21 77.70
N GLY A 351 41.97 -2.45 78.68
CA GLY A 351 43.40 -2.18 78.73
C GLY A 351 44.29 -3.40 78.92
N ILE A 352 43.83 -4.40 79.69
CA ILE A 352 44.55 -5.68 79.84
C ILE A 352 44.57 -6.45 78.53
N LEU A 353 43.45 -6.52 77.80
CA LEU A 353 43.34 -7.19 76.52
C LEU A 353 44.23 -6.55 75.45
N GLU A 354 44.36 -5.19 75.44
CA GLU A 354 45.27 -4.51 74.54
C GLU A 354 46.73 -4.90 74.83
N VAL A 355 47.10 -4.98 76.13
CA VAL A 355 48.43 -5.47 76.48
C VAL A 355 48.62 -6.94 76.09
N ILE A 356 47.60 -7.82 76.26
CA ILE A 356 47.70 -9.23 75.85
C ILE A 356 47.81 -9.33 74.37
N SER A 357 47.07 -8.51 73.60
CA SER A 357 47.17 -8.46 72.12
C SER A 357 48.55 -8.02 71.69
N GLN A 358 49.12 -6.97 72.32
CA GLN A 358 50.50 -6.56 72.04
C GLN A 358 51.53 -7.66 72.36
N ILE A 359 51.35 -8.36 73.52
CA ILE A 359 52.19 -9.51 73.87
C ILE A 359 52.07 -10.65 72.82
N ALA A 360 50.85 -10.90 72.38
CA ALA A 360 50.62 -11.91 71.35
C ALA A 360 51.29 -11.52 70.00
N ASP A 361 51.22 -10.23 69.63
CA ASP A 361 51.92 -9.74 68.42
C ASP A 361 53.44 -9.82 68.56
N GLN A 362 53.98 -9.41 69.76
CA GLN A 362 55.39 -9.57 70.02
C GLN A 362 55.82 -11.06 70.03
N THR A 363 55.01 -11.91 70.65
CA THR A 363 55.27 -13.35 70.72
C THR A 363 55.25 -14.00 69.29
N ASN A 364 54.31 -13.57 68.47
CA ASN A 364 54.24 -13.98 67.05
C ASN A 364 55.48 -13.54 66.26
N LEU A 365 55.98 -12.31 66.51
CA LEU A 365 57.21 -11.79 65.89
C LEU A 365 58.47 -12.53 66.42
N LEU A 366 58.55 -12.77 67.74
CA LEU A 366 59.64 -13.55 68.34
C LEU A 366 59.67 -15.00 67.82
N ALA A 367 58.51 -15.61 67.72
CA ALA A 367 58.36 -16.97 67.17
C ALA A 367 58.74 -17.01 65.66
N LEU A 368 58.36 -15.99 64.90
CA LEU A 368 58.77 -15.86 63.48
C LEU A 368 60.30 -15.71 63.38
N ASN A 369 60.90 -14.86 64.20
CA ASN A 369 62.35 -14.70 64.21
C ASN A 369 63.07 -15.99 64.64
N ALA A 370 62.50 -16.71 65.65
CA ALA A 370 63.03 -18.02 66.09
C ALA A 370 62.88 -19.11 65.01
N ALA A 371 61.77 -19.10 64.27
CA ALA A 371 61.56 -20.00 63.14
C ALA A 371 62.53 -19.72 61.98
N ILE A 372 62.80 -18.43 61.71
CA ILE A 372 63.81 -18.00 60.71
C ILE A 372 65.22 -18.48 61.11
N GLU A 373 65.60 -18.27 62.38
CA GLU A 373 66.92 -18.66 62.86
C GLU A 373 67.07 -20.22 63.00
N ALA A 374 65.98 -20.89 63.40
CA ALA A 374 65.93 -22.34 63.36
C ALA A 374 66.05 -22.92 61.92
N ALA A 375 65.45 -22.34 60.97
CA ALA A 375 65.59 -22.68 59.55
C ALA A 375 67.04 -22.39 59.05
N ARG A 376 67.66 -21.36 59.59
CA ARG A 376 69.04 -20.95 59.28
C ARG A 376 70.09 -21.90 59.86
N ALA A 377 69.77 -22.57 61.00
CA ALA A 377 70.62 -23.60 61.64
C ALA A 377 70.52 -25.01 60.98
N GLY A 378 69.69 -25.17 59.94
CA GLY A 378 69.57 -26.42 59.18
C GLY A 378 69.07 -27.59 60.04
N GLU A 379 69.62 -28.80 59.83
CA GLU A 379 69.17 -29.98 60.56
C GLU A 379 69.30 -29.91 62.09
N GLN A 380 70.16 -29.05 62.64
CA GLN A 380 70.33 -28.83 64.08
C GLN A 380 69.22 -27.96 64.67
N GLY A 381 68.56 -27.21 63.82
CA GLY A 381 67.46 -26.33 64.27
C GLY A 381 66.07 -26.97 64.20
N ARG A 382 65.90 -28.14 63.69
CA ARG A 382 64.61 -28.75 63.35
C ARG A 382 63.64 -28.90 64.57
N GLY A 383 64.12 -29.23 65.73
CA GLY A 383 63.31 -29.29 66.99
C GLY A 383 62.85 -27.87 67.39
N PHE A 384 63.76 -26.89 67.26
CA PHE A 384 63.41 -25.46 67.55
C PHE A 384 62.43 -24.86 66.56
N ALA A 385 62.49 -25.26 65.29
CA ALA A 385 61.54 -24.81 64.26
C ALA A 385 60.10 -25.24 64.58
N VAL A 386 59.90 -26.51 64.98
CA VAL A 386 58.60 -27.07 65.38
C VAL A 386 58.03 -26.28 66.60
N VAL A 387 58.90 -26.04 67.60
CA VAL A 387 58.48 -25.26 68.78
C VAL A 387 58.15 -23.80 68.40
N ALA A 388 58.93 -23.18 67.51
CA ALA A 388 58.70 -21.84 67.06
C ALA A 388 57.37 -21.70 66.26
N ASP A 389 57.07 -22.66 65.35
CA ASP A 389 55.80 -22.67 64.64
C ASP A 389 54.63 -22.95 65.58
N GLU A 390 54.74 -23.83 66.60
CA GLU A 390 53.68 -24.02 67.59
C GLU A 390 53.45 -22.75 68.46
N VAL A 391 54.52 -22.07 68.86
CA VAL A 391 54.43 -20.82 69.61
C VAL A 391 53.77 -19.75 68.72
N ARG A 392 54.08 -19.72 67.42
CA ARG A 392 53.48 -18.85 66.45
C ARG A 392 51.97 -19.09 66.31
N ALA A 393 51.58 -20.38 66.14
CA ALA A 393 50.17 -20.77 66.07
C ALA A 393 49.41 -20.40 67.37
N LEU A 394 50.03 -20.61 68.53
CA LEU A 394 49.47 -20.25 69.82
C LEU A 394 49.31 -18.72 69.97
N ALA A 395 50.29 -17.94 69.50
CA ALA A 395 50.23 -16.49 69.50
C ALA A 395 49.10 -15.97 68.57
N GLN A 396 48.96 -16.51 67.38
CA GLN A 396 47.86 -16.20 66.47
C GLN A 396 46.49 -16.56 67.07
N LYS A 397 46.37 -17.75 67.69
CA LYS A 397 45.17 -18.17 68.40
C LYS A 397 44.85 -17.26 69.57
N THR A 398 45.89 -16.85 70.34
CA THR A 398 45.74 -15.88 71.47
C THR A 398 45.24 -14.53 70.95
N ARG A 399 45.78 -14.08 69.82
CA ARG A 399 45.34 -12.85 69.17
C ARG A 399 43.88 -12.94 68.73
N ALA A 400 43.47 -14.04 68.06
CA ALA A 400 42.10 -14.27 67.67
C ALA A 400 41.17 -14.27 68.91
N SER A 401 41.52 -15.02 69.94
CA SER A 401 40.74 -15.06 71.18
C SER A 401 40.69 -13.71 71.93
N THR A 402 41.79 -12.95 71.94
CA THR A 402 41.77 -11.62 72.51
C THR A 402 40.92 -10.67 71.69
N SER A 403 40.89 -10.80 70.37
CA SER A 403 39.98 -10.03 69.51
C SER A 403 38.51 -10.36 69.79
N GLU A 404 38.17 -11.66 69.90
CA GLU A 404 36.82 -12.09 70.29
C GLU A 404 36.41 -11.58 71.65
N ILE A 405 37.31 -11.65 72.68
CA ILE A 405 37.05 -11.13 74.00
C ILE A 405 36.97 -9.59 73.99
N HIS A 406 37.77 -8.94 73.13
CA HIS A 406 37.72 -7.49 72.95
C HIS A 406 36.36 -7.06 72.36
N GLU A 407 35.87 -7.81 71.39
CA GLU A 407 34.51 -7.59 70.81
C GLU A 407 33.43 -7.79 71.92
N MET A 408 33.56 -8.90 72.70
CA MET A 408 32.65 -9.16 73.82
C MET A 408 32.70 -8.05 74.88
N ILE A 409 33.89 -7.55 75.22
CA ILE A 409 34.04 -6.44 76.14
C ILE A 409 33.48 -5.14 75.55
N GLN A 410 33.70 -4.92 74.26
CA GLN A 410 33.08 -3.78 73.60
C GLN A 410 31.55 -3.90 73.62
N ALA A 411 30.98 -5.07 73.32
CA ALA A 411 29.55 -5.34 73.40
C ALA A 411 29.05 -5.11 74.88
N LEU A 412 29.80 -5.61 75.84
CA LEU A 412 29.51 -5.40 77.30
C LEU A 412 29.58 -3.94 77.66
N GLN A 413 30.61 -3.22 77.22
CA GLN A 413 30.75 -1.78 77.44
C GLN A 413 29.64 -0.97 76.73
N GLN A 414 29.28 -1.42 75.52
CA GLN A 414 28.20 -0.82 74.82
C GLN A 414 26.86 -1.00 75.54
N THR A 415 26.61 -2.22 76.05
CA THR A 415 25.41 -2.54 76.82
C THR A 415 25.39 -1.77 78.13
N THR A 416 26.55 -1.69 78.85
CA THR A 416 26.70 -0.98 80.09
C THR A 416 26.55 0.54 79.91
N ARG A 417 27.07 1.08 78.77
CA ARG A 417 26.83 2.48 78.38
C ARG A 417 25.35 2.74 78.08
N LEU A 418 24.73 1.83 77.32
CA LEU A 418 23.29 1.94 77.03
C LEU A 418 22.46 1.89 78.32
N LEU A 419 22.84 1.02 79.29
CA LEU A 419 22.24 0.99 80.62
C LEU A 419 22.52 2.25 81.39
N SER A 420 23.77 2.75 81.37
CA SER A 420 24.18 3.96 82.08
C SER A 420 23.52 5.20 81.45
N ASP A 421 23.49 5.28 80.11
CA ASP A 421 22.81 6.34 79.36
C ASP A 421 21.29 6.32 79.61
N GLY A 422 20.70 5.11 79.67
CA GLY A 422 19.31 4.95 80.11
C GLY A 422 19.03 5.38 81.54
N MET A 423 20.03 5.22 82.46
CA MET A 423 19.97 5.61 83.88
C MET A 423 20.25 7.09 84.08
N THR A 424 21.25 7.68 83.41
CA THR A 424 21.63 9.08 83.50
C THR A 424 20.63 10.01 82.84
N GLN A 425 19.94 9.53 81.83
CA GLN A 425 18.87 10.25 81.15
C GLN A 425 17.47 9.85 81.62
N GLY A 426 17.30 9.69 82.95
CA GLY A 426 16.04 9.21 83.52
C GLY A 426 14.78 9.94 83.06
N ALA A 427 14.87 11.19 82.76
CA ALA A 427 13.81 11.97 82.12
C ALA A 427 13.72 11.72 80.58
N GLN A 428 14.79 11.21 79.93
CA GLN A 428 14.85 11.01 78.51
C GLN A 428 14.59 9.53 78.03
N THR A 429 14.48 8.61 79.01
CA THR A 429 14.26 7.18 78.72
C THR A 429 12.93 6.93 78.01
N SER A 430 11.95 7.78 78.29
CA SER A 430 10.68 7.83 77.59
C SER A 430 10.87 8.08 76.07
N VAL A 431 11.91 8.80 75.63
CA VAL A 431 12.18 9.17 74.26
C VAL A 431 12.64 7.99 73.43
N ARG A 432 13.46 7.06 73.96
CA ARG A 432 13.97 5.90 73.20
C ARG A 432 12.96 4.76 73.07
N CYS A 433 12.13 4.52 74.10
CA CYS A 433 10.96 3.68 73.91
C CYS A 433 9.95 4.37 72.96
N GLY A 434 9.92 5.72 72.98
CA GLY A 434 9.18 6.52 72.00
C GLY A 434 9.63 6.26 70.56
N THR A 435 10.94 6.23 70.28
CA THR A 435 11.45 6.00 68.95
C THR A 435 11.07 4.62 68.38
N THR A 436 11.03 3.57 69.20
CA THR A 436 10.56 2.25 68.81
C THR A 436 9.05 2.24 68.58
N ALA A 437 8.28 2.95 69.38
CA ALA A 437 6.85 3.15 69.18
C ALA A 437 6.58 3.96 67.88
N ASP A 438 7.42 5.00 67.65
CA ASP A 438 7.34 5.77 66.38
C ASP A 438 7.62 4.92 65.15
N VAL A 439 8.63 4.02 65.23
CA VAL A 439 8.94 3.07 64.15
C VAL A 439 7.79 2.12 63.92
N LEU A 440 7.20 1.53 64.98
CA LEU A 440 6.02 0.65 64.81
C LEU A 440 4.79 1.42 64.30
N THR A 441 4.62 2.67 64.72
CA THR A 441 3.57 3.55 64.20
C THR A 441 3.81 3.85 62.69
N GLN A 442 5.09 4.05 62.31
CA GLN A 442 5.46 4.23 60.92
C GLN A 442 5.24 2.94 60.08
N ILE A 443 5.55 1.77 60.67
CA ILE A 443 5.24 0.48 60.05
C ILE A 443 3.74 0.35 59.80
N ASN A 444 2.90 0.63 60.80
CA ASN A 444 1.43 0.60 60.67
C ASN A 444 0.94 1.55 59.58
N ARG A 445 1.55 2.72 59.42
CA ARG A 445 1.23 3.66 58.35
C ARG A 445 1.62 3.07 56.98
N MET A 446 2.82 2.45 56.88
CA MET A 446 3.26 1.78 55.65
C MET A 446 2.37 0.59 55.29
N LEU A 447 1.95 -0.20 56.28
CA LEU A 447 0.99 -1.30 56.09
C LEU A 447 -0.34 -0.78 55.54
N GLY A 448 -0.85 0.36 56.04
CA GLY A 448 -2.05 0.99 55.48
C GLY A 448 -1.85 1.51 54.04
N GLN A 449 -0.62 1.82 53.63
CA GLN A 449 -0.32 2.11 52.22
C GLN A 449 -0.32 0.84 51.38
N VAL A 450 0.30 -0.26 51.87
CA VAL A 450 0.30 -1.56 51.16
C VAL A 450 -1.13 -2.06 50.96
N THR A 451 -1.99 -1.97 51.98
CA THR A 451 -3.42 -2.33 51.86
C THR A 451 -4.08 -1.57 50.69
N ARG A 452 -3.93 -0.24 50.69
CA ARG A 452 -4.52 0.59 49.63
C ARG A 452 -3.99 0.21 48.25
N THR A 453 -2.68 -0.01 48.14
CA THR A 453 -2.06 -0.42 46.87
C THR A 453 -2.56 -1.80 46.45
N SER A 454 -2.75 -2.75 47.39
CA SER A 454 -3.34 -4.06 47.08
C SER A 454 -4.80 -3.95 46.61
N ASP A 455 -5.59 -3.07 47.20
CA ASP A 455 -6.96 -2.78 46.78
C ASP A 455 -6.98 -2.15 45.36
N GLU A 456 -6.09 -1.19 45.10
CA GLU A 456 -5.92 -0.59 43.77
C GLU A 456 -5.51 -1.63 42.71
N ILE A 457 -4.59 -2.53 43.08
CA ILE A 457 -4.20 -3.66 42.20
C ILE A 457 -5.39 -4.58 41.96
N ALA A 458 -6.16 -4.92 43.00
CA ALA A 458 -7.35 -5.77 42.84
C ALA A 458 -8.39 -5.14 41.91
N GLN A 459 -8.59 -3.83 41.99
CA GLN A 459 -9.47 -3.09 41.10
C GLN A 459 -8.92 -3.08 39.65
N ALA A 460 -7.61 -2.82 39.49
CA ALA A 460 -6.95 -2.84 38.18
C ALA A 460 -7.02 -4.23 37.51
N VAL A 461 -6.86 -5.28 38.31
CA VAL A 461 -6.97 -6.68 37.88
C VAL A 461 -8.37 -7.00 37.38
N SER A 462 -9.41 -6.54 38.12
CA SER A 462 -10.80 -6.69 37.65
C SER A 462 -11.03 -6.00 36.32
N GLN A 463 -10.51 -4.79 36.16
CA GLN A 463 -10.63 -4.06 34.90
C GLN A 463 -9.84 -4.71 33.77
N GLN A 464 -8.66 -5.28 34.06
CA GLN A 464 -7.89 -6.05 33.09
C GLN A 464 -8.63 -7.34 32.66
N ALA A 465 -9.33 -8.00 33.58
CA ALA A 465 -10.15 -9.17 33.26
C ALA A 465 -11.27 -8.82 32.26
N ASP A 466 -11.95 -7.68 32.46
CA ASP A 466 -12.98 -7.19 31.53
C ASP A 466 -12.40 -6.86 30.14
N VAL A 467 -11.25 -6.19 30.11
CA VAL A 467 -10.54 -5.91 28.86
C VAL A 467 -10.12 -7.19 28.14
N THR A 468 -9.61 -8.16 28.91
CA THR A 468 -9.19 -9.45 28.35
C THR A 468 -10.36 -10.24 27.76
N ALA A 469 -11.53 -10.21 28.44
CA ALA A 469 -12.76 -10.79 27.89
C ALA A 469 -13.20 -10.10 26.59
N THR A 470 -13.09 -8.76 26.52
CA THR A 470 -13.39 -7.99 25.31
C THR A 470 -12.41 -8.32 24.18
N LEU A 471 -11.12 -8.53 24.48
CA LEU A 471 -10.09 -8.96 23.51
C LEU A 471 -10.39 -10.36 22.98
N ASP A 472 -10.81 -11.29 23.82
CA ASP A 472 -11.20 -12.66 23.42
C ASP A 472 -12.37 -12.63 22.42
N GLU A 473 -13.41 -11.84 22.73
CA GLU A 473 -14.51 -11.62 21.82
C GLU A 473 -14.06 -10.99 20.49
N GLY A 474 -13.16 -9.99 20.56
CA GLY A 474 -12.58 -9.34 19.39
C GLY A 474 -11.81 -10.32 18.50
N VAL A 475 -11.01 -11.22 19.08
CA VAL A 475 -10.29 -12.26 18.33
C VAL A 475 -11.27 -13.24 17.67
N HIS A 476 -12.34 -13.59 18.36
CA HIS A 476 -13.39 -14.44 17.80
C HIS A 476 -14.08 -13.79 16.57
N GLN A 477 -14.37 -12.49 16.67
CA GLN A 477 -14.92 -11.70 15.56
C GLN A 477 -13.95 -11.61 14.38
N ILE A 478 -12.65 -11.39 14.64
CA ILE A 478 -11.62 -11.38 13.59
C ILE A 478 -11.56 -12.72 12.87
N HIS A 479 -11.64 -13.83 13.60
CA HIS A 479 -11.65 -15.16 13.00
C HIS A 479 -12.87 -15.39 12.12
N GLN A 480 -14.06 -14.97 12.56
CA GLN A 480 -15.29 -15.03 11.76
C GLN A 480 -15.18 -14.17 10.50
N LEU A 481 -14.69 -12.93 10.65
CA LEU A 481 -14.50 -12.02 9.51
C LEU A 481 -13.50 -12.58 8.49
N ALA A 482 -12.40 -13.17 8.96
CA ALA A 482 -11.42 -13.83 8.09
C ALA A 482 -12.05 -15.02 7.33
N SER A 483 -12.93 -15.79 7.98
CA SER A 483 -13.66 -16.87 7.32
C SER A 483 -14.62 -16.35 6.25
N HIS A 484 -15.42 -15.32 6.56
CA HIS A 484 -16.32 -14.69 5.59
C HIS A 484 -15.56 -14.05 4.42
N THR A 485 -14.40 -13.42 4.70
CA THR A 485 -13.57 -12.83 3.63
C THR A 485 -13.00 -13.92 2.72
N ALA A 486 -12.61 -15.08 3.27
CA ALA A 486 -12.16 -16.22 2.48
C ALA A 486 -13.25 -16.77 1.56
N ASP A 487 -14.50 -16.85 2.06
CA ASP A 487 -15.63 -17.30 1.26
C ASP A 487 -15.98 -16.30 0.16
N ASN A 488 -15.96 -15.00 0.46
CA ASN A 488 -16.17 -13.94 -0.53
C ASN A 488 -15.05 -13.94 -1.59
N SER A 489 -13.81 -14.18 -1.18
CA SER A 489 -12.67 -14.28 -2.11
C SER A 489 -12.82 -15.47 -3.06
N ARG A 490 -13.30 -16.61 -2.58
CA ARG A 490 -13.60 -17.77 -3.45
C ARG A 490 -14.71 -17.46 -4.44
N GLN A 491 -15.80 -16.84 -3.99
CA GLN A 491 -16.90 -16.44 -4.89
C GLN A 491 -16.42 -15.42 -5.93
N ALA A 492 -15.57 -14.47 -5.54
CA ALA A 492 -14.99 -13.52 -6.47
C ALA A 492 -14.07 -14.22 -7.49
N LEU A 493 -13.27 -15.20 -7.07
CA LEU A 493 -12.43 -16.00 -7.97
C LEU A 493 -13.25 -16.80 -8.98
N ASP A 494 -14.36 -17.40 -8.54
CA ASP A 494 -15.30 -18.10 -9.42
C ASP A 494 -15.92 -17.13 -10.43
N GLY A 495 -16.33 -15.94 -9.97
CA GLY A 495 -16.85 -14.88 -10.82
C GLY A 495 -15.86 -14.39 -11.86
N ILE A 496 -14.60 -14.18 -11.47
CA ILE A 496 -13.52 -13.80 -12.39
C ILE A 496 -13.24 -14.90 -13.39
N THR A 497 -13.24 -16.17 -12.97
CA THR A 497 -13.03 -17.31 -13.86
C THR A 497 -14.11 -17.37 -14.94
N LEU A 498 -15.37 -17.19 -14.57
CA LEU A 498 -16.48 -17.12 -15.51
C LEU A 498 -16.38 -15.90 -16.44
N LEU A 499 -15.96 -14.73 -15.89
CA LEU A 499 -15.74 -13.51 -16.69
C LEU A 499 -14.66 -13.74 -17.77
N VAL A 500 -13.53 -14.33 -17.39
CA VAL A 500 -12.43 -14.65 -18.33
C VAL A 500 -12.92 -15.60 -19.43
N GLU A 501 -13.70 -16.63 -19.10
CA GLU A 501 -14.29 -17.54 -20.07
C GLU A 501 -15.19 -16.78 -21.07
N ARG A 502 -16.08 -15.91 -20.56
CA ARG A 502 -16.98 -15.10 -21.42
C ARG A 502 -16.23 -14.12 -22.31
N LEU A 503 -15.15 -13.51 -21.78
CA LEU A 503 -14.31 -12.61 -22.56
C LEU A 503 -13.51 -13.36 -23.64
N GLN A 504 -13.08 -14.60 -23.39
CA GLN A 504 -12.46 -15.46 -24.39
C GLN A 504 -13.45 -15.83 -25.49
N ASP A 505 -14.70 -16.15 -25.14
CA ASP A 505 -15.75 -16.42 -26.12
C ASP A 505 -16.05 -15.17 -26.96
N LEU A 506 -16.14 -13.99 -26.32
CA LEU A 506 -16.31 -12.72 -27.03
C LEU A 506 -15.11 -12.46 -27.97
N SER A 507 -13.89 -12.76 -27.53
CA SER A 507 -12.70 -12.65 -28.37
C SER A 507 -12.78 -13.54 -29.61
N ARG A 508 -13.29 -14.78 -29.47
CA ARG A 508 -13.51 -15.69 -30.58
C ARG A 508 -14.54 -15.14 -31.58
N LEU A 509 -15.67 -14.60 -31.07
CA LEU A 509 -16.70 -13.97 -31.90
C LEU A 509 -16.14 -12.74 -32.62
N ILE A 510 -15.44 -11.84 -31.94
CA ILE A 510 -14.82 -10.65 -32.55
C ILE A 510 -13.85 -11.04 -33.65
N ASN A 511 -13.06 -12.11 -33.47
CA ASN A 511 -12.12 -12.58 -34.47
C ASN A 511 -12.79 -13.16 -35.72
N GLN A 512 -14.04 -13.65 -35.66
CA GLN A 512 -14.80 -14.06 -36.84
C GLN A 512 -15.19 -12.90 -37.77
N PHE A 513 -15.30 -11.68 -37.21
CA PHE A 513 -15.59 -10.45 -37.96
C PHE A 513 -14.33 -9.66 -38.33
N ARG A 514 -13.16 -10.15 -38.00
CA ARG A 514 -11.87 -9.58 -38.38
C ARG A 514 -11.46 -10.09 -39.74
N TYR A 515 -11.89 -9.39 -40.80
CA TYR A 515 -11.46 -9.63 -42.20
C TYR A 515 -10.67 -8.44 -42.72
#